data_9b45d4baa1f97b3450e05ffd1c31a1f0
#
_entry.id   9b45d4baa1f97b3450e05ffd1c31a1f0
#
_cell.length_a   1.000
_cell.length_b   1.000
_cell.length_c   1.000
_cell.angle_alpha   90.00
_cell.angle_beta   90.00
_cell.angle_gamma   90.00
#
_symmetry.space_group_name_H-M   'P 1'
#
loop_
_entity.id
_entity.type
_entity.pdbx_description
1 polymer ?
#
loop_
_entity_poly.entity_id
_entity_poly.type
_entity_poly.pdbx_seq_one_letter_code
_entity_poly.pdbx_strand_id
1 'polypeptide(L)'
;MNWTTSKVLAGGRAAAVATLTVLLTAAGGRTAIASGSHEGLEGAWAVQVTLRDCVTNAALGAPFNSLVSFHDGGTLSETAGSLGFAAGQRSPGHGTWSREGRHTFLQRMIALIVFDTPANLPGTPGFNPALPVSPGFFAGWQTVTHTLRLNGDHATSAGTNEFYKADGTLYRTGCSTATAERFE
;
A
#
# COMPACT_ATOMS: atom_id res chain seq x y z
N MET A 1 1.30 -59.39 -41.47
CA MET A 1 0.85 -60.02 -42.71
C MET A 1 0.18 -58.95 -43.60
N ASN A 2 0.71 -58.84 -44.85
CA ASN A 2 0.22 -58.10 -46.03
C ASN A 2 0.13 -56.56 -45.92
N TRP A 3 1.03 -55.87 -46.41
CA TRP A 3 1.49 -55.35 -47.72
C TRP A 3 0.36 -55.14 -48.74
N THR A 4 0.14 -53.86 -49.08
CA THR A 4 -0.14 -53.48 -50.47
C THR A 4 0.38 -52.07 -50.73
N THR A 5 1.33 -52.00 -51.62
CA THR A 5 1.88 -50.89 -52.36
C THR A 5 0.90 -50.41 -53.42
N SER A 6 0.77 -49.11 -53.62
CA SER A 6 0.30 -48.58 -54.90
C SER A 6 1.12 -47.35 -55.26
N LYS A 7 1.80 -47.47 -56.38
CA LYS A 7 2.50 -46.47 -57.14
C LYS A 7 1.51 -45.64 -58.00
N VAL A 8 2.05 -44.55 -58.50
CA VAL A 8 1.72 -43.83 -59.77
C VAL A 8 1.20 -42.41 -59.49
N LEU A 9 1.64 -41.35 -60.07
CA LEU A 9 2.37 -40.98 -61.31
C LEU A 9 2.81 -39.53 -61.24
N ALA A 10 3.87 -39.18 -61.90
CA ALA A 10 4.42 -37.85 -62.09
C ALA A 10 3.49 -36.95 -62.94
N GLY A 11 3.40 -35.70 -62.60
CA GLY A 11 2.81 -34.66 -63.41
C GLY A 11 3.45 -33.31 -63.10
N GLY A 12 4.47 -33.00 -63.88
CA GLY A 12 5.15 -31.69 -63.78
C GLY A 12 4.27 -30.55 -64.28
N ARG A 13 4.20 -29.48 -63.52
CA ARG A 13 3.87 -28.15 -64.05
C ARG A 13 4.75 -27.14 -63.36
N ALA A 14 5.56 -26.50 -64.20
CA ALA A 14 6.31 -25.32 -63.83
C ALA A 14 5.34 -24.18 -63.48
N ALA A 15 5.47 -23.63 -62.30
CA ALA A 15 4.79 -22.40 -61.92
C ALA A 15 5.83 -21.40 -61.43
N ALA A 16 5.80 -20.26 -62.05
CA ALA A 16 6.71 -19.13 -61.82
C ALA A 16 6.73 -18.67 -60.39
N VAL A 17 7.93 -18.53 -59.82
CA VAL A 17 8.15 -17.92 -58.51
C VAL A 17 8.13 -16.41 -58.71
N ALA A 18 7.04 -15.77 -58.35
CA ALA A 18 6.98 -14.33 -58.13
C ALA A 18 7.49 -14.01 -56.74
N THR A 19 8.72 -13.54 -56.66
CA THR A 19 9.31 -13.01 -55.40
C THR A 19 8.67 -11.68 -55.08
N LEU A 20 7.70 -11.71 -54.14
CA LEU A 20 7.13 -10.52 -53.55
C LEU A 20 8.04 -10.05 -52.43
N THR A 21 8.87 -9.04 -52.69
CA THR A 21 9.70 -8.39 -51.67
C THR A 21 8.79 -7.49 -50.84
N VAL A 22 8.35 -7.96 -49.64
CA VAL A 22 7.67 -7.14 -48.66
C VAL A 22 8.73 -6.33 -47.90
N LEU A 23 8.82 -5.04 -48.22
CA LEU A 23 9.54 -4.08 -47.36
C LEU A 23 8.74 -3.89 -46.09
N LEU A 24 9.15 -4.55 -44.98
CA LEU A 24 8.71 -4.18 -43.65
C LEU A 24 9.39 -2.86 -43.25
N THR A 25 8.73 -1.75 -43.44
CA THR A 25 9.07 -0.51 -42.74
C THR A 25 8.69 -0.69 -41.27
N ALA A 26 9.68 -1.02 -40.42
CA ALA A 26 9.51 -0.96 -38.98
C ALA A 26 9.38 0.51 -38.57
N ALA A 27 8.19 1.04 -38.63
CA ALA A 27 7.83 2.26 -37.92
C ALA A 27 7.89 1.93 -36.44
N GLY A 28 9.03 2.19 -35.81
CA GLY A 28 9.21 2.15 -34.36
C GLY A 28 8.34 3.20 -33.71
N GLY A 29 7.05 2.91 -33.60
CA GLY A 29 6.14 3.66 -32.76
C GLY A 29 6.59 3.46 -31.31
N ARG A 30 7.30 4.45 -30.76
CA ARG A 30 7.36 4.61 -29.32
C ARG A 30 5.91 4.85 -28.89
N THR A 31 5.26 3.80 -28.39
CA THR A 31 4.06 3.99 -27.57
C THR A 31 4.51 4.80 -26.38
N ALA A 32 4.28 6.12 -26.43
CA ALA A 32 4.26 6.92 -25.22
C ALA A 32 3.19 6.25 -24.35
N ILE A 33 3.62 5.62 -23.27
CA ILE A 33 2.72 5.22 -22.20
C ILE A 33 2.13 6.54 -21.73
N ALA A 34 0.91 6.84 -22.18
CA ALA A 34 0.17 7.95 -21.63
C ALA A 34 0.10 7.66 -20.12
N SER A 35 0.68 8.55 -19.31
CA SER A 35 0.43 8.59 -17.89
C SER A 35 -1.06 8.84 -17.75
N GLY A 36 -1.84 7.74 -17.74
CA GLY A 36 -3.26 7.80 -17.51
C GLY A 36 -3.45 8.41 -16.14
N SER A 37 -4.22 9.47 -16.04
CA SER A 37 -4.65 10.00 -14.75
C SER A 37 -5.26 8.83 -13.98
N HIS A 38 -4.58 8.38 -12.94
CA HIS A 38 -5.07 7.31 -12.09
C HIS A 38 -6.31 7.81 -11.36
N GLU A 39 -7.49 7.42 -11.84
CA GLU A 39 -8.76 7.77 -11.20
C GLU A 39 -9.01 6.97 -9.91
N GLY A 40 -8.18 5.99 -9.62
CA GLY A 40 -8.24 5.07 -8.50
C GLY A 40 -7.20 5.35 -7.42
N LEU A 41 -7.43 4.77 -6.24
CA LEU A 41 -6.51 4.86 -5.11
C LEU A 41 -5.34 3.87 -5.22
N GLU A 42 -5.44 2.88 -6.12
CA GLU A 42 -4.46 1.81 -6.31
C GLU A 42 -3.07 2.37 -6.60
N GLY A 43 -2.04 1.69 -6.09
CA GLY A 43 -0.64 2.06 -6.26
C GLY A 43 0.10 2.28 -4.95
N ALA A 44 1.35 2.71 -5.05
CA ALA A 44 2.22 3.02 -3.92
C ALA A 44 2.18 4.52 -3.61
N TRP A 45 2.19 4.86 -2.34
CA TRP A 45 2.05 6.22 -1.86
C TRP A 45 3.09 6.55 -0.80
N ALA A 46 3.78 7.67 -0.98
CA ALA A 46 4.57 8.31 0.06
C ALA A 46 3.65 9.17 0.92
N VAL A 47 3.57 8.87 2.21
CA VAL A 47 2.59 9.46 3.13
C VAL A 47 3.30 10.19 4.25
N GLN A 48 2.84 11.37 4.58
CA GLN A 48 3.27 12.13 5.74
C GLN A 48 2.13 12.23 6.75
N VAL A 49 2.30 11.62 7.90
CA VAL A 49 1.28 11.51 8.95
C VAL A 49 1.57 12.50 10.07
N THR A 50 0.54 13.21 10.52
CA THR A 50 0.59 14.09 11.69
C THR A 50 -0.39 13.60 12.73
N LEU A 51 0.10 13.28 13.94
CA LEU A 51 -0.76 13.02 15.07
C LEU A 51 -1.48 14.30 15.49
N ARG A 52 -2.74 14.18 15.88
CA ARG A 52 -3.60 15.30 16.23
C ARG A 52 -4.24 15.10 17.59
N ASP A 53 -4.41 16.18 18.31
CA ASP A 53 -5.36 16.21 19.42
C ASP A 53 -6.79 16.06 18.85
N CYS A 54 -7.56 15.11 19.38
CA CYS A 54 -8.87 14.78 18.84
C CYS A 54 -9.93 15.86 19.07
N VAL A 55 -9.72 16.77 20.00
CA VAL A 55 -10.66 17.84 20.36
C VAL A 55 -10.32 19.14 19.62
N THR A 56 -9.06 19.56 19.73
CA THR A 56 -8.61 20.84 19.20
C THR A 56 -8.05 20.75 17.78
N ASN A 57 -7.81 19.53 17.28
CA ASN A 57 -7.10 19.26 16.02
C ASN A 57 -5.67 19.82 15.95
N ALA A 58 -5.11 20.23 17.09
CA ALA A 58 -3.73 20.70 17.14
C ALA A 58 -2.75 19.56 16.87
N ALA A 59 -1.62 19.87 16.21
CA ALA A 59 -0.57 18.90 15.96
C ALA A 59 0.11 18.48 17.27
N LEU A 60 0.29 17.17 17.46
CA LEU A 60 0.97 16.57 18.62
C LEU A 60 2.40 16.14 18.23
N GLY A 61 3.21 17.09 17.79
CA GLY A 61 4.60 16.85 17.37
C GLY A 61 4.83 16.98 15.87
N ALA A 62 6.05 16.62 15.46
CA ALA A 62 6.43 16.63 14.05
C ALA A 62 5.75 15.52 13.26
N PRO A 63 5.47 15.73 11.97
CA PRO A 63 5.01 14.66 11.08
C PRO A 63 6.05 13.55 10.96
N PHE A 64 5.59 12.34 10.65
CA PHE A 64 6.45 11.19 10.32
C PHE A 64 6.02 10.60 8.98
N ASN A 65 6.96 9.90 8.33
CA ASN A 65 6.73 9.30 7.04
C ASN A 65 6.16 7.88 7.16
N SER A 66 5.32 7.51 6.19
CA SER A 66 4.80 6.16 6.00
C SER A 66 4.76 5.85 4.51
N LEU A 67 4.80 4.59 4.15
CA LEU A 67 4.55 4.09 2.81
C LEU A 67 3.26 3.27 2.85
N VAL A 68 2.36 3.53 1.93
CA VAL A 68 1.10 2.78 1.80
C VAL A 68 0.97 2.26 0.38
N SER A 69 0.65 0.98 0.24
CA SER A 69 0.27 0.40 -1.05
C SER A 69 -1.20 0.00 -1.00
N PHE A 70 -1.99 0.56 -1.90
CA PHE A 70 -3.38 0.15 -2.12
C PHE A 70 -3.40 -0.83 -3.29
N HIS A 71 -3.86 -2.06 -3.04
CA HIS A 71 -3.91 -3.12 -4.02
C HIS A 71 -5.29 -3.18 -4.68
N ASP A 72 -5.30 -3.62 -5.93
CA ASP A 72 -6.54 -4.02 -6.59
C ASP A 72 -7.26 -5.09 -5.74
N GLY A 73 -8.59 -5.03 -5.71
CA GLY A 73 -9.39 -5.90 -4.83
C GLY A 73 -9.60 -5.38 -3.40
N GLY A 74 -9.18 -4.14 -3.09
CA GLY A 74 -9.56 -3.45 -1.86
C GLY A 74 -8.72 -3.80 -0.63
N THR A 75 -7.53 -4.35 -0.79
CA THR A 75 -6.58 -4.55 0.31
C THR A 75 -5.50 -3.47 0.33
N LEU A 76 -4.86 -3.29 1.47
CA LEU A 76 -3.73 -2.37 1.61
C LEU A 76 -2.63 -2.95 2.50
N SER A 77 -1.42 -2.47 2.28
CA SER A 77 -0.28 -2.66 3.18
C SER A 77 0.36 -1.32 3.53
N GLU A 78 0.90 -1.21 4.73
CA GLU A 78 1.51 0.03 5.23
C GLU A 78 2.81 -0.28 5.97
N THR A 79 3.77 0.62 5.87
CA THR A 79 4.97 0.63 6.70
C THR A 79 5.20 2.04 7.20
N ALA A 80 5.04 2.26 8.50
CA ALA A 80 5.32 3.54 9.11
C ALA A 80 6.81 3.70 9.42
N GLY A 81 7.34 4.83 9.04
CA GLY A 81 8.73 5.24 9.37
C GLY A 81 8.87 5.63 10.83
N SER A 82 8.91 5.94 11.69
CA SER A 82 9.03 6.27 13.10
C SER A 82 7.74 6.83 13.73
N LEU A 83 7.19 6.07 14.66
CA LEU A 83 6.01 6.42 15.46
C LEU A 83 6.34 6.58 16.94
N GLY A 84 7.59 6.76 17.29
CA GLY A 84 8.04 6.63 18.67
C GLY A 84 8.03 5.17 19.16
N PHE A 85 7.89 4.20 18.27
CA PHE A 85 8.16 2.79 18.55
C PHE A 85 9.61 2.47 18.18
N ALA A 86 10.28 1.68 19.01
CA ALA A 86 11.58 1.13 18.63
C ALA A 86 11.41 0.16 17.45
N ALA A 87 12.52 -0.08 16.74
CA ALA A 87 12.51 -1.03 15.62
C ALA A 87 11.99 -2.40 16.09
N GLY A 88 11.03 -2.95 15.34
CA GLY A 88 10.39 -4.24 15.65
C GLY A 88 9.24 -4.18 16.65
N GLN A 89 8.97 -3.05 17.29
CA GLN A 89 7.85 -2.93 18.23
C GLN A 89 6.50 -2.78 17.54
N ARG A 90 6.47 -2.35 16.30
CA ARG A 90 5.25 -2.30 15.48
C ARG A 90 5.48 -3.04 14.16
N SER A 91 4.58 -3.95 13.84
CA SER A 91 4.60 -4.60 12.53
C SER A 91 4.19 -3.64 11.40
N PRO A 92 4.45 -3.98 10.14
CA PRO A 92 3.71 -3.41 9.03
C PRO A 92 2.20 -3.50 9.26
N GLY A 93 1.45 -2.53 8.75
CA GLY A 93 0.01 -2.52 8.78
C GLY A 93 -0.57 -3.28 7.58
N HIS A 94 -1.66 -4.00 7.80
CA HIS A 94 -2.44 -4.66 6.77
C HIS A 94 -3.91 -4.32 6.93
N GLY A 95 -4.62 -4.19 5.82
CA GLY A 95 -6.01 -3.78 5.92
C GLY A 95 -6.78 -3.81 4.62
N THR A 96 -7.88 -3.10 4.65
CA THR A 96 -8.80 -2.98 3.51
C THR A 96 -9.11 -1.52 3.23
N TRP A 97 -9.50 -1.26 2.00
CA TRP A 97 -10.03 0.02 1.59
C TRP A 97 -11.26 -0.16 0.71
N SER A 98 -12.15 0.82 0.72
CA SER A 98 -13.36 0.84 -0.09
C SER A 98 -13.61 2.24 -0.62
N ARG A 99 -14.23 2.32 -1.80
CA ARG A 99 -14.68 3.60 -2.37
C ARG A 99 -16.02 3.97 -1.76
N GLU A 100 -16.09 5.12 -1.12
CA GLU A 100 -17.31 5.66 -0.52
C GLU A 100 -17.95 6.75 -1.40
N GLY A 101 -17.20 7.28 -2.37
CA GLY A 101 -17.65 8.30 -3.29
C GLY A 101 -16.71 8.50 -4.46
N ARG A 102 -16.98 9.50 -5.33
CA ARG A 102 -16.16 9.71 -6.54
C ARG A 102 -14.67 9.84 -6.23
N HIS A 103 -14.32 10.60 -5.20
CA HIS A 103 -12.95 10.87 -4.76
C HIS A 103 -12.75 10.61 -3.27
N THR A 104 -13.66 9.86 -2.65
CA THR A 104 -13.63 9.57 -1.22
C THR A 104 -13.52 8.07 -1.00
N PHE A 105 -12.62 7.68 -0.11
CA PHE A 105 -12.36 6.29 0.23
C PHE A 105 -12.28 6.13 1.74
N LEU A 106 -12.65 4.97 2.23
CA LEU A 106 -12.45 4.55 3.60
C LEU A 106 -11.33 3.52 3.63
N GLN A 107 -10.34 3.72 4.50
CA GLN A 107 -9.35 2.69 4.81
C GLN A 107 -9.47 2.25 6.26
N ARG A 108 -9.22 0.95 6.50
CA ARG A 108 -9.08 0.36 7.83
C ARG A 108 -7.90 -0.58 7.82
N MET A 109 -7.01 -0.46 8.78
CA MET A 109 -5.87 -1.35 8.90
C MET A 109 -5.58 -1.72 10.34
N ILE A 110 -4.85 -2.80 10.51
CA ILE A 110 -4.35 -3.30 11.79
C ILE A 110 -2.83 -3.49 11.70
N ALA A 111 -2.13 -3.14 12.76
CA ALA A 111 -0.72 -3.45 12.97
C ALA A 111 -0.53 -4.08 14.35
N LEU A 112 0.30 -5.11 14.44
CA LEU A 112 0.64 -5.72 15.71
C LEU A 112 1.64 -4.84 16.48
N ILE A 113 1.48 -4.77 17.78
CA ILE A 113 2.39 -4.06 18.67
C ILE A 113 2.97 -5.04 19.66
N VAL A 114 4.29 -5.04 19.75
CA VAL A 114 5.04 -5.87 20.70
C VAL A 114 5.88 -4.93 21.58
N PHE A 115 5.64 -4.98 22.86
CA PHE A 115 6.44 -4.27 23.86
C PHE A 115 7.34 -5.30 24.52
N ASP A 116 8.53 -5.51 23.96
CA ASP A 116 9.50 -6.50 24.42
C ASP A 116 10.29 -6.07 25.66
N THR A 117 10.08 -4.82 26.13
CA THR A 117 10.76 -4.33 27.32
C THR A 117 9.83 -3.47 28.19
N PRO A 118 9.93 -3.61 29.51
CA PRO A 118 9.44 -2.61 30.47
C PRO A 118 10.22 -1.29 30.37
N ALA A 119 11.11 -1.13 29.40
CA ALA A 119 12.12 -0.10 29.30
C ALA A 119 11.58 1.32 29.12
N ASN A 120 10.31 1.51 28.77
CA ASN A 120 9.74 2.85 28.66
C ASN A 120 8.62 3.13 29.68
N LEU A 121 8.74 2.58 30.88
CA LEU A 121 7.85 2.89 31.99
C LEU A 121 8.37 4.13 32.76
N PRO A 122 7.49 5.10 33.08
CA PRO A 122 7.85 6.23 33.93
C PRO A 122 8.51 5.75 35.22
N GLY A 123 9.66 6.37 35.59
CA GLY A 123 10.41 6.03 36.78
C GLY A 123 11.40 4.86 36.63
N THR A 124 11.52 4.26 35.46
CA THR A 124 12.55 3.24 35.18
C THR A 124 13.79 3.86 34.53
N PRO A 125 15.00 3.31 34.81
CA PRO A 125 16.21 3.70 34.07
C PRO A 125 16.04 3.56 32.58
N GLY A 126 16.37 4.62 31.80
CA GLY A 126 16.21 4.63 30.35
C GLY A 126 14.82 5.07 29.86
N PHE A 127 13.93 5.49 30.76
CA PHE A 127 12.66 6.08 30.32
C PHE A 127 12.90 7.27 29.38
N ASN A 128 12.26 7.20 28.22
CA ASN A 128 12.26 8.27 27.23
C ASN A 128 10.86 8.86 27.10
N PRO A 129 10.63 10.11 27.53
CA PRO A 129 9.31 10.73 27.48
C PRO A 129 8.83 11.02 26.04
N ALA A 130 9.74 10.98 25.04
CA ALA A 130 9.37 11.12 23.62
C ALA A 130 8.80 9.83 23.02
N LEU A 131 8.97 8.69 23.71
CA LEU A 131 8.40 7.42 23.30
C LEU A 131 7.06 7.18 24.01
N PRO A 132 6.13 6.44 23.40
CA PRO A 132 4.91 6.02 24.09
C PRO A 132 5.26 5.29 25.37
N VAL A 133 4.55 5.63 26.44
CA VAL A 133 4.65 4.88 27.69
C VAL A 133 4.21 3.45 27.43
N SER A 134 5.05 2.50 27.77
CA SER A 134 4.69 1.08 27.69
C SER A 134 3.46 0.83 28.54
N PRO A 135 2.39 0.26 28.01
CA PRO A 135 1.13 0.10 28.73
C PRO A 135 1.14 -1.05 29.76
N GLY A 136 2.30 -1.53 30.17
CA GLY A 136 2.42 -2.60 31.15
C GLY A 136 1.98 -3.99 30.63
N PHE A 137 1.95 -4.20 29.31
CA PHE A 137 1.69 -5.49 28.66
C PHE A 137 2.64 -5.68 27.47
N PHE A 138 2.87 -6.93 27.06
CA PHE A 138 3.90 -7.26 26.07
C PHE A 138 3.41 -7.36 24.63
N ALA A 139 2.10 -7.38 24.39
CA ALA A 139 1.53 -7.52 23.07
C ALA A 139 0.16 -6.84 22.97
N GLY A 140 -0.19 -6.47 21.75
CA GLY A 140 -1.46 -5.87 21.41
C GLY A 140 -1.51 -5.52 19.93
N TRP A 141 -2.42 -4.63 19.56
CA TRP A 141 -2.50 -4.13 18.20
C TRP A 141 -3.00 -2.69 18.15
N GLN A 142 -2.72 -2.07 17.04
CA GLN A 142 -3.25 -0.78 16.65
C GLN A 142 -4.23 -0.99 15.50
N THR A 143 -5.39 -0.33 15.53
CA THR A 143 -6.23 -0.13 14.36
C THR A 143 -6.17 1.32 13.91
N VAL A 144 -6.24 1.55 12.61
CA VAL A 144 -6.33 2.88 12.00
C VAL A 144 -7.52 2.89 11.08
N THR A 145 -8.40 3.87 11.25
CA THR A 145 -9.56 4.09 10.38
C THR A 145 -9.52 5.52 9.86
N HIS A 146 -9.31 5.69 8.56
CA HIS A 146 -9.23 7.00 7.92
C HIS A 146 -10.19 7.13 6.75
N THR A 147 -10.76 8.30 6.60
CA THR A 147 -11.39 8.74 5.35
C THR A 147 -10.36 9.47 4.52
N LEU A 148 -10.19 9.05 3.26
CA LEU A 148 -9.28 9.67 2.30
C LEU A 148 -10.05 10.47 1.27
N ARG A 149 -9.43 11.55 0.80
CA ARG A 149 -9.87 12.35 -0.35
C ARG A 149 -8.75 12.38 -1.37
N LEU A 150 -9.04 11.86 -2.57
CA LEU A 150 -8.12 11.77 -3.70
C LEU A 150 -8.28 12.98 -4.62
N ASN A 151 -7.16 13.54 -5.07
CA ASN A 151 -7.08 14.60 -6.05
C ASN A 151 -5.88 14.35 -6.99
N GLY A 152 -6.10 13.60 -8.08
CA GLY A 152 -5.03 13.13 -8.97
C GLY A 152 -4.04 12.25 -8.21
N ASP A 153 -2.77 12.63 -8.23
CA ASP A 153 -1.69 11.92 -7.55
C ASP A 153 -1.42 12.41 -6.12
N HIS A 154 -2.33 13.22 -5.59
CA HIS A 154 -2.31 13.67 -4.20
C HIS A 154 -3.52 13.14 -3.45
N ALA A 155 -3.33 12.81 -2.18
CA ALA A 155 -4.43 12.46 -1.30
C ALA A 155 -4.27 13.11 0.08
N THR A 156 -5.39 13.33 0.74
CA THR A 156 -5.42 13.74 2.15
C THR A 156 -6.27 12.75 2.91
N SER A 157 -5.95 12.55 4.18
CA SER A 157 -6.80 11.72 5.03
C SER A 157 -6.89 12.24 6.46
N ALA A 158 -7.96 11.85 7.14
CA ALA A 158 -8.17 12.10 8.56
C ALA A 158 -8.93 10.93 9.19
N GLY A 159 -8.64 10.66 10.45
CA GLY A 159 -9.32 9.60 11.18
C GLY A 159 -8.73 9.30 12.55
N THR A 160 -9.05 8.12 13.03
CA THR A 160 -8.74 7.66 14.39
C THR A 160 -7.74 6.52 14.39
N ASN A 161 -6.99 6.44 15.46
CA ASN A 161 -6.07 5.35 15.80
C ASN A 161 -6.49 4.80 17.16
N GLU A 162 -6.69 3.52 17.26
CA GLU A 162 -7.08 2.86 18.50
C GLU A 162 -6.05 1.79 18.85
N PHE A 163 -5.71 1.69 20.12
CA PHE A 163 -4.70 0.78 20.62
C PHE A 163 -5.32 -0.19 21.61
N TYR A 164 -5.12 -1.46 21.37
CA TYR A 164 -5.70 -2.56 22.14
C TYR A 164 -4.62 -3.42 22.77
N LYS A 165 -4.91 -3.95 23.96
CA LYS A 165 -4.14 -5.04 24.58
C LYS A 165 -4.45 -6.36 23.87
N ALA A 166 -3.64 -7.38 24.14
CA ALA A 166 -3.84 -8.72 23.59
C ALA A 166 -5.20 -9.35 23.96
N ASP A 167 -5.80 -8.94 25.06
CA ASP A 167 -7.13 -9.38 25.50
C ASP A 167 -8.29 -8.64 24.84
N GLY A 168 -7.99 -7.71 23.94
CA GLY A 168 -9.00 -6.89 23.24
C GLY A 168 -9.41 -5.62 23.97
N THR A 169 -8.85 -5.33 25.13
CA THR A 169 -9.16 -4.11 25.88
C THR A 169 -8.59 -2.89 25.17
N LEU A 170 -9.46 -1.94 24.79
CA LEU A 170 -9.03 -0.62 24.30
C LEU A 170 -8.38 0.16 25.45
N TYR A 171 -7.17 0.63 25.25
CA TYR A 171 -6.46 1.41 26.29
C TYR A 171 -6.08 2.83 25.85
N ARG A 172 -6.10 3.10 24.55
CA ARG A 172 -5.76 4.42 24.01
C ARG A 172 -6.46 4.68 22.69
N THR A 173 -6.93 5.92 22.51
CA THR A 173 -7.44 6.44 21.24
C THR A 173 -6.64 7.69 20.88
N GLY A 174 -6.38 7.90 19.59
CA GLY A 174 -5.74 9.08 19.05
C GLY A 174 -6.36 9.48 17.74
N CYS A 175 -6.02 10.67 17.26
CA CYS A 175 -6.43 11.19 15.97
C CYS A 175 -5.20 11.49 15.12
N SER A 176 -5.34 11.37 13.80
CA SER A 176 -4.30 11.75 12.86
C SER A 176 -4.86 12.28 11.56
N THR A 177 -4.04 13.08 10.90
CA THR A 177 -4.24 13.50 9.50
C THR A 177 -3.04 13.06 8.69
N ALA A 178 -3.23 12.88 7.39
CA ALA A 178 -2.10 12.62 6.51
C ALA A 178 -2.26 13.34 5.17
N THR A 179 -1.11 13.63 4.56
CA THR A 179 -0.98 13.98 3.15
C THR A 179 -0.22 12.86 2.46
N ALA A 180 -0.55 12.58 1.23
CA ALA A 180 0.05 11.51 0.46
C ALA A 180 0.29 11.95 -0.98
N GLU A 181 1.40 11.49 -1.54
CA GLU A 181 1.76 11.64 -2.95
C GLU A 181 1.98 10.25 -3.54
N ARG A 182 1.47 10.04 -4.76
CA ARG A 182 1.68 8.80 -5.49
C ARG A 182 3.16 8.65 -5.81
N PHE A 183 3.70 7.49 -5.53
CA PHE A 183 5.08 7.16 -5.86
C PHE A 183 5.11 6.54 -7.26
N GLU A 184 5.79 7.20 -8.20
CA GLU A 184 6.01 6.74 -9.58
C GLU A 184 7.37 6.07 -9.75
#